data_6849bce3fe314cac4b4f001abfe74aa2
#
_entry.id   6849bce3fe314cac4b4f001abfe74aa2
#
_cell.length_a   1.000
_cell.length_b   1.000
_cell.length_c   1.000
_cell.angle_alpha   90.00
_cell.angle_beta   90.00
_cell.angle_gamma   90.00
#
_symmetry.space_group_name_H-M   'P 1'
#
loop_
_entity.id
_entity.type
_entity.pdbx_description
1 polymer ?
#
loop_
_entity_poly.entity_id
_entity_poly.type
_entity_poly.pdbx_seq_one_letter_code
_entity_poly.pdbx_strand_id
1 'polypeptide(L)'
;ILIEEFDLSSYPQHEQKNRAMDELNKMINITKDRLSPVVTLEVAAFEPLFASELSKQLIEKSGQIQRQLKTNRVRQKRLFIEERLQEVSFEMNKMEKKLREFREYNRNISSSPSLQMRVQEMGREIDLQNSLYVTLKTQHEKAKIDEVERDDMVQIIDGPNIPTDLTKPRRGLSIVLSLFFG
;
A
#
# COMPACT_ATOMS: atom_id res chain seq x y z
N ILE A 1 14.85 18.10 -19.04
CA ILE A 1 16.02 17.59 -18.30
C ILE A 1 16.44 16.23 -18.89
N LEU A 2 15.72 15.11 -18.71
CA LEU A 2 16.15 13.80 -19.23
C LEU A 2 16.29 13.74 -20.75
N ILE A 3 15.43 14.41 -21.51
CA ILE A 3 15.48 14.45 -22.98
C ILE A 3 16.70 15.23 -23.46
N GLU A 4 17.07 16.26 -22.79
CA GLU A 4 18.26 17.08 -23.07
C GLU A 4 19.54 16.34 -22.67
N GLU A 5 19.56 15.73 -21.48
CA GLU A 5 20.72 14.99 -20.95
C GLU A 5 21.12 13.81 -21.84
N PHE A 6 20.13 13.12 -22.45
CA PHE A 6 20.37 11.99 -23.34
C PHE A 6 20.35 12.36 -24.84
N ASP A 7 20.32 13.64 -25.19
CA ASP A 7 20.27 14.15 -26.58
C ASP A 7 19.18 13.46 -27.44
N LEU A 8 18.00 13.30 -26.85
CA LEU A 8 16.88 12.63 -27.51
C LEU A 8 16.01 13.57 -28.33
N SER A 9 16.40 14.81 -28.50
CA SER A 9 15.65 15.86 -29.22
C SER A 9 15.43 15.55 -30.71
N SER A 10 16.25 14.71 -31.28
CA SER A 10 16.17 14.27 -32.71
C SER A 10 15.04 13.24 -32.97
N TYR A 11 14.45 12.64 -31.93
CA TYR A 11 13.42 11.63 -32.07
C TYR A 11 12.00 12.20 -32.00
N PRO A 12 10.97 11.51 -32.58
CA PRO A 12 9.56 11.89 -32.41
C PRO A 12 9.15 11.91 -30.96
N GLN A 13 8.28 12.86 -30.56
CA GLN A 13 7.89 13.06 -29.14
C GLN A 13 7.40 11.80 -28.42
N HIS A 14 6.70 10.89 -29.11
CA HIS A 14 6.22 9.64 -28.51
C HIS A 14 7.34 8.64 -28.23
N GLU A 15 8.45 8.70 -29.01
CA GLU A 15 9.62 7.84 -28.79
C GLU A 15 10.58 8.43 -27.75
N GLN A 16 10.71 9.75 -27.69
CA GLN A 16 11.60 10.42 -26.74
C GLN A 16 11.35 9.95 -25.30
N LYS A 17 10.08 9.88 -24.89
CA LYS A 17 9.69 9.46 -23.55
C LYS A 17 10.07 8.00 -23.27
N ASN A 18 9.84 7.11 -24.20
CA ASN A 18 10.14 5.68 -24.03
C ASN A 18 11.65 5.47 -23.95
N ARG A 19 12.41 6.10 -24.83
CA ARG A 19 13.89 6.04 -24.83
C ARG A 19 14.48 6.64 -23.56
N ALA A 20 13.95 7.79 -23.11
CA ALA A 20 14.37 8.39 -21.84
C ALA A 20 14.09 7.47 -20.64
N MET A 21 12.96 6.75 -20.65
CA MET A 21 12.64 5.77 -19.61
C MET A 21 13.57 4.56 -19.66
N ASP A 22 13.93 4.09 -20.85
CA ASP A 22 14.86 2.96 -21.01
C ASP A 22 16.27 3.33 -20.53
N GLU A 23 16.76 4.53 -20.85
CA GLU A 23 18.04 5.01 -20.34
C GLU A 23 18.00 5.21 -18.82
N LEU A 24 16.93 5.80 -18.29
CA LEU A 24 16.73 5.95 -16.86
C LEU A 24 16.77 4.60 -16.13
N ASN A 25 16.10 3.59 -16.66
CA ASN A 25 16.08 2.25 -16.08
C ASN A 25 17.48 1.60 -16.04
N LYS A 26 18.35 1.89 -17.00
CA LYS A 26 19.75 1.40 -16.99
C LYS A 26 20.60 2.07 -15.91
N MET A 27 20.24 3.30 -15.53
CA MET A 27 20.95 4.08 -14.52
C MET A 27 20.55 3.72 -13.09
N ILE A 28 19.40 3.07 -12.90
CA ILE A 28 18.81 2.77 -11.59
C ILE A 28 18.99 1.28 -11.29
N ASN A 29 19.53 0.99 -10.11
CA ASN A 29 19.59 -0.35 -9.57
C ASN A 29 18.92 -0.36 -8.19
N ILE A 30 17.93 -1.25 -8.00
CA ILE A 30 17.20 -1.39 -6.74
C ILE A 30 17.48 -2.78 -6.17
N THR A 31 18.11 -2.82 -5.03
CA THR A 31 18.44 -4.07 -4.33
C THR A 31 17.68 -4.12 -3.00
N LYS A 32 16.97 -5.23 -2.79
CA LYS A 32 16.32 -5.51 -1.51
C LYS A 32 17.13 -6.53 -0.74
N ASP A 33 17.49 -6.20 0.48
CA ASP A 33 18.12 -7.17 1.39
C ASP A 33 17.11 -8.29 1.73
N ARG A 34 17.62 -9.52 1.81
CA ARG A 34 16.79 -10.69 2.16
C ARG A 34 16.58 -10.84 3.66
N LEU A 35 17.48 -10.29 4.48
CA LEU A 35 17.49 -10.45 5.92
C LEU A 35 16.94 -9.22 6.67
N SER A 36 16.81 -8.09 5.97
CA SER A 36 16.33 -6.85 6.56
C SER A 36 15.27 -6.17 5.65
N PRO A 37 14.41 -5.29 6.18
CA PRO A 37 13.46 -4.51 5.38
C PRO A 37 14.13 -3.36 4.60
N VAL A 38 15.46 -3.36 4.48
CA VAL A 38 16.21 -2.31 3.80
C VAL A 38 16.14 -2.49 2.29
N VAL A 39 15.89 -1.40 1.59
CA VAL A 39 15.96 -1.29 0.14
C VAL A 39 17.04 -0.28 -0.20
N THR A 40 18.01 -0.69 -1.01
CA THR A 40 19.09 0.15 -1.49
C THR A 40 18.77 0.61 -2.90
N LEU A 41 18.78 1.93 -3.10
CA LEU A 41 18.65 2.58 -4.40
C LEU A 41 20.05 3.08 -4.82
N GLU A 42 20.56 2.56 -5.94
CA GLU A 42 21.80 3.01 -6.55
C GLU A 42 21.47 3.70 -7.88
N VAL A 43 22.02 4.89 -8.06
CA VAL A 43 21.88 5.66 -9.30
C VAL A 43 23.26 5.93 -9.88
N ALA A 44 23.51 5.45 -11.10
CA ALA A 44 24.76 5.67 -11.81
C ALA A 44 24.54 6.65 -12.99
N ALA A 45 25.16 7.80 -12.94
CA ALA A 45 25.11 8.82 -13.99
C ALA A 45 26.51 9.32 -14.36
N PHE A 46 26.63 9.99 -15.49
CA PHE A 46 27.90 10.59 -15.91
C PHE A 46 28.26 11.81 -15.05
N GLU A 47 27.25 12.60 -14.67
CA GLU A 47 27.42 13.78 -13.86
C GLU A 47 27.04 13.52 -12.38
N PRO A 48 27.95 13.80 -11.41
CA PRO A 48 27.70 13.54 -10.00
C PRO A 48 26.50 14.30 -9.41
N LEU A 49 26.32 15.55 -9.84
CA LEU A 49 25.18 16.38 -9.39
C LEU A 49 23.86 15.81 -9.88
N PHE A 50 23.80 15.38 -11.15
CA PHE A 50 22.62 14.78 -11.73
C PHE A 50 22.26 13.45 -11.03
N ALA A 51 23.25 12.59 -10.72
CA ALA A 51 23.01 11.35 -9.97
C ALA A 51 22.38 11.62 -8.59
N SER A 52 22.89 12.62 -7.86
CA SER A 52 22.39 12.98 -6.55
C SER A 52 20.96 13.56 -6.62
N GLU A 53 20.70 14.48 -7.54
CA GLU A 53 19.38 15.09 -7.71
C GLU A 53 18.34 14.07 -8.18
N LEU A 54 18.71 13.18 -9.12
CA LEU A 54 17.85 12.11 -9.58
C LEU A 54 17.49 11.14 -8.44
N SER A 55 18.47 10.76 -7.60
CA SER A 55 18.26 9.92 -6.42
C SER A 55 17.27 10.57 -5.46
N LYS A 56 17.44 11.87 -5.18
CA LYS A 56 16.55 12.64 -4.31
C LYS A 56 15.12 12.66 -4.84
N GLN A 57 14.93 12.94 -6.12
CA GLN A 57 13.61 12.97 -6.74
C GLN A 57 12.94 11.59 -6.77
N LEU A 58 13.71 10.52 -7.01
CA LEU A 58 13.19 9.15 -6.95
C LEU A 58 12.70 8.78 -5.57
N ILE A 59 13.46 9.12 -4.51
CA ILE A 59 13.07 8.88 -3.12
C ILE A 59 11.80 9.66 -2.79
N GLU A 60 11.75 10.93 -3.14
CA GLU A 60 10.58 11.78 -2.88
C GLU A 60 9.32 11.27 -3.60
N LYS A 61 9.43 10.94 -4.89
CA LYS A 61 8.34 10.39 -5.69
C LYS A 61 7.88 9.03 -5.18
N SER A 62 8.82 8.16 -4.81
CA SER A 62 8.50 6.86 -4.20
C SER A 62 7.72 7.03 -2.90
N GLY A 63 8.12 7.95 -2.04
CA GLY A 63 7.41 8.29 -0.81
C GLY A 63 6.00 8.84 -1.08
N GLN A 64 5.83 9.71 -2.08
CA GLN A 64 4.52 10.21 -2.48
C GLN A 64 3.59 9.09 -2.97
N ILE A 65 4.09 8.21 -3.84
CA ILE A 65 3.33 7.06 -4.37
C ILE A 65 2.94 6.11 -3.25
N GLN A 66 3.86 5.80 -2.35
CA GLN A 66 3.57 4.90 -1.22
C GLN A 66 2.51 5.48 -0.28
N ARG A 67 2.57 6.78 0.03
CA ARG A 67 1.52 7.47 0.80
C ARG A 67 0.17 7.37 0.10
N GLN A 68 0.11 7.65 -1.19
CA GLN A 68 -1.14 7.54 -1.96
C GLN A 68 -1.71 6.11 -1.96
N LEU A 69 -0.85 5.10 -2.14
CA LEU A 69 -1.26 3.69 -2.12
C LEU A 69 -1.78 3.27 -0.75
N LYS A 70 -1.12 3.70 0.34
CA LYS A 70 -1.59 3.44 1.73
C LYS A 70 -2.96 4.07 1.95
N THR A 71 -3.08 5.37 1.68
CA THR A 71 -4.34 6.11 1.86
C THR A 71 -5.48 5.48 1.07
N ASN A 72 -5.24 5.12 -0.19
CA ASN A 72 -6.26 4.46 -1.02
C ASN A 72 -6.67 3.09 -0.45
N ARG A 73 -5.72 2.28 0.02
CA ARG A 73 -6.02 0.97 0.64
C ARG A 73 -6.83 1.11 1.92
N VAL A 74 -6.45 2.03 2.79
CA VAL A 74 -7.17 2.29 4.05
C VAL A 74 -8.57 2.81 3.76
N ARG A 75 -8.71 3.73 2.83
CA ARG A 75 -10.01 4.24 2.40
C ARG A 75 -10.91 3.14 1.84
N GLN A 76 -10.39 2.29 0.96
CA GLN A 76 -11.15 1.14 0.43
C GLN A 76 -11.59 0.18 1.53
N LYS A 77 -10.69 -0.12 2.49
CA LYS A 77 -11.01 -0.95 3.65
C LYS A 77 -12.13 -0.33 4.49
N ARG A 78 -12.06 0.99 4.76
CA ARG A 78 -13.10 1.70 5.51
C ARG A 78 -14.47 1.62 4.80
N LEU A 79 -14.49 1.90 3.49
CA LEU A 79 -15.74 1.83 2.71
C LEU A 79 -16.32 0.41 2.70
N PHE A 80 -15.51 -0.61 2.54
CA PHE A 80 -15.95 -2.00 2.63
C PHE A 80 -16.55 -2.34 4.00
N ILE A 81 -15.90 -1.90 5.10
CA ILE A 81 -16.43 -2.13 6.45
C ILE A 81 -17.74 -1.38 6.66
N GLU A 82 -17.86 -0.16 6.12
CA GLU A 82 -19.08 0.65 6.20
C GLU A 82 -20.27 -0.02 5.50
N GLU A 83 -20.05 -0.54 4.29
CA GLU A 83 -21.04 -1.33 3.56
C GLU A 83 -21.45 -2.58 4.38
N ARG A 84 -20.46 -3.30 4.91
CA ARG A 84 -20.72 -4.48 5.73
C ARG A 84 -21.47 -4.18 7.02
N LEU A 85 -21.22 -3.03 7.64
CA LEU A 85 -21.98 -2.55 8.80
C LEU A 85 -23.45 -2.32 8.48
N GLN A 86 -23.74 -1.75 7.31
CA GLN A 86 -25.12 -1.53 6.86
C GLN A 86 -25.85 -2.87 6.64
N GLU A 87 -25.20 -3.83 5.99
CA GLU A 87 -25.76 -5.18 5.78
C GLU A 87 -26.06 -5.87 7.10
N VAL A 88 -25.08 -5.91 8.03
CA VAL A 88 -25.25 -6.57 9.34
C VAL A 88 -26.36 -5.89 10.16
N SER A 89 -26.41 -4.55 10.15
CA SER A 89 -27.47 -3.80 10.81
C SER A 89 -28.86 -4.11 10.24
N PHE A 90 -28.95 -4.21 8.92
CA PHE A 90 -30.20 -4.59 8.24
C PHE A 90 -30.66 -6.01 8.61
N GLU A 91 -29.75 -6.98 8.56
CA GLU A 91 -30.07 -8.38 8.93
C GLU A 91 -30.43 -8.51 10.42
N MET A 92 -29.73 -7.80 11.30
CA MET A 92 -30.04 -7.77 12.73
C MET A 92 -31.47 -7.22 12.98
N ASN A 93 -31.82 -6.10 12.38
CA ASN A 93 -33.16 -5.53 12.50
C ASN A 93 -34.25 -6.49 11.98
N LYS A 94 -33.96 -7.19 10.90
CA LYS A 94 -34.85 -8.22 10.33
C LYS A 94 -35.04 -9.41 11.27
N MET A 95 -33.97 -9.87 11.91
CA MET A 95 -34.02 -10.96 12.89
C MET A 95 -34.77 -10.54 14.15
N GLU A 96 -34.54 -9.34 14.68
CA GLU A 96 -35.28 -8.78 15.80
C GLU A 96 -36.77 -8.67 15.52
N LYS A 97 -37.13 -8.21 14.32
CA LYS A 97 -38.53 -8.15 13.89
C LYS A 97 -39.17 -9.53 13.85
N LYS A 98 -38.47 -10.53 13.26
CA LYS A 98 -38.96 -11.92 13.25
C LYS A 98 -39.14 -12.47 14.66
N LEU A 99 -38.21 -12.22 15.57
CA LEU A 99 -38.32 -12.65 16.96
C LEU A 99 -39.54 -12.00 17.68
N ARG A 100 -39.76 -10.71 17.42
CA ARG A 100 -40.92 -9.98 17.94
C ARG A 100 -42.23 -10.58 17.44
N GLU A 101 -42.36 -10.74 16.10
CA GLU A 101 -43.52 -11.34 15.46
C GLU A 101 -43.78 -12.76 16.01
N PHE A 102 -42.70 -13.55 16.14
CA PHE A 102 -42.81 -14.90 16.70
C PHE A 102 -43.37 -14.91 18.12
N ARG A 103 -42.96 -13.97 18.97
CA ARG A 103 -43.47 -13.82 20.35
C ARG A 103 -44.91 -13.31 20.37
N GLU A 104 -45.29 -12.45 19.47
CA GLU A 104 -46.67 -11.95 19.36
C GLU A 104 -47.66 -13.04 18.93
N TYR A 105 -47.28 -13.87 17.96
CA TYR A 105 -48.10 -14.98 17.52
C TYR A 105 -48.21 -16.14 18.53
N ASN A 106 -47.16 -16.38 19.31
CA ASN A 106 -47.08 -17.49 20.25
C ASN A 106 -47.20 -17.00 21.70
N ARG A 107 -48.42 -16.70 22.16
CA ARG A 107 -48.66 -16.17 23.51
C ARG A 107 -48.30 -17.13 24.66
N ASN A 108 -48.25 -18.45 24.40
CA ASN A 108 -47.97 -19.50 25.38
C ASN A 108 -46.52 -20.08 25.30
N ILE A 109 -45.55 -19.28 25.04
CA ILE A 109 -44.13 -19.68 24.91
C ILE A 109 -43.66 -20.36 26.23
N SER A 110 -44.06 -19.83 27.40
CA SER A 110 -43.65 -20.35 28.71
C SER A 110 -44.11 -21.79 28.98
N SER A 111 -45.18 -22.26 28.36
CA SER A 111 -45.71 -23.60 28.54
C SER A 111 -45.20 -24.62 27.53
N SER A 112 -44.48 -24.20 26.51
CA SER A 112 -43.99 -25.10 25.44
C SER A 112 -42.47 -25.09 25.36
N PRO A 113 -41.78 -26.18 25.75
CA PRO A 113 -40.32 -26.28 25.66
C PRO A 113 -39.76 -26.04 24.23
N SER A 114 -40.50 -26.52 23.20
CA SER A 114 -40.08 -26.35 21.80
C SER A 114 -40.11 -24.85 21.35
N LEU A 115 -41.12 -24.09 21.77
CA LEU A 115 -41.20 -22.66 21.49
C LEU A 115 -40.10 -21.88 22.25
N GLN A 116 -39.84 -22.29 23.51
CA GLN A 116 -38.73 -21.70 24.27
C GLN A 116 -37.38 -21.91 23.60
N MET A 117 -37.11 -23.16 23.13
CA MET A 117 -35.88 -23.45 22.39
C MET A 117 -35.76 -22.58 21.12
N ARG A 118 -36.86 -22.40 20.39
CA ARG A 118 -36.86 -21.56 19.17
C ARG A 118 -36.57 -20.11 19.47
N VAL A 119 -37.18 -19.53 20.51
CA VAL A 119 -36.88 -18.16 20.96
C VAL A 119 -35.41 -18.01 21.35
N GLN A 120 -34.89 -19.02 22.06
CA GLN A 120 -33.49 -19.01 22.49
C GLN A 120 -32.52 -19.12 21.30
N GLU A 121 -32.85 -19.92 20.28
CA GLU A 121 -32.08 -20.05 19.04
C GLU A 121 -32.05 -18.71 18.30
N MET A 122 -33.21 -18.07 18.08
CA MET A 122 -33.31 -16.77 17.44
C MET A 122 -32.56 -15.68 18.24
N GLY A 123 -32.61 -15.75 19.58
CA GLY A 123 -31.82 -14.86 20.43
C GLY A 123 -30.33 -14.99 20.21
N ARG A 124 -29.81 -16.24 20.18
CA ARG A 124 -28.39 -16.49 19.90
C ARG A 124 -27.95 -15.98 18.53
N GLU A 125 -28.82 -16.11 17.53
CA GLU A 125 -28.52 -15.56 16.18
C GLU A 125 -28.36 -14.02 16.21
N ILE A 126 -29.26 -13.34 16.94
CA ILE A 126 -29.19 -11.88 17.13
C ILE A 126 -27.92 -11.49 17.89
N ASP A 127 -27.57 -12.24 18.97
CA ASP A 127 -26.35 -11.97 19.74
C ASP A 127 -25.08 -12.13 18.92
N LEU A 128 -25.03 -13.12 18.01
CA LEU A 128 -23.94 -13.30 17.06
C LEU A 128 -23.83 -12.12 16.10
N GLN A 129 -24.94 -11.65 15.52
CA GLN A 129 -24.96 -10.49 14.64
C GLN A 129 -24.54 -9.22 15.37
N ASN A 130 -25.00 -9.05 16.60
CA ASN A 130 -24.60 -7.91 17.44
C ASN A 130 -23.09 -7.93 17.72
N SER A 131 -22.52 -9.08 18.05
CA SER A 131 -21.08 -9.23 18.26
C SER A 131 -20.28 -8.89 17.00
N LEU A 132 -20.77 -9.33 15.83
CA LEU A 132 -20.18 -8.99 14.53
C LEU A 132 -20.28 -7.48 14.28
N TYR A 133 -21.44 -6.85 14.55
CA TYR A 133 -21.64 -5.41 14.39
C TYR A 133 -20.66 -4.61 15.25
N VAL A 134 -20.51 -4.96 16.54
CA VAL A 134 -19.57 -4.29 17.46
C VAL A 134 -18.12 -4.44 16.96
N THR A 135 -17.75 -5.63 16.49
CA THR A 135 -16.42 -5.89 15.95
C THR A 135 -16.15 -5.03 14.70
N LEU A 136 -17.09 -5.00 13.75
CA LEU A 136 -16.99 -4.19 12.55
C LEU A 136 -16.96 -2.69 12.89
N LYS A 137 -17.75 -2.24 13.88
CA LYS A 137 -17.74 -0.85 14.33
C LYS A 137 -16.39 -0.44 14.88
N THR A 138 -15.77 -1.29 15.69
CA THR A 138 -14.42 -1.07 16.20
C THR A 138 -13.38 -1.00 15.07
N GLN A 139 -13.47 -1.91 14.09
CA GLN A 139 -12.57 -1.90 12.93
C GLN A 139 -12.79 -0.67 12.05
N HIS A 140 -14.04 -0.20 11.90
CA HIS A 140 -14.36 1.00 11.17
C HIS A 140 -13.75 2.25 11.80
N GLU A 141 -13.89 2.42 13.14
CA GLU A 141 -13.28 3.54 13.85
C GLU A 141 -11.74 3.49 13.76
N LYS A 142 -11.15 2.29 13.85
CA LYS A 142 -9.70 2.12 13.62
C LYS A 142 -9.30 2.52 12.20
N ALA A 143 -10.05 2.10 11.18
CA ALA A 143 -9.75 2.47 9.79
C ALA A 143 -9.88 3.98 9.55
N LYS A 144 -10.79 4.68 10.24
CA LYS A 144 -10.86 6.15 10.21
C LYS A 144 -9.61 6.81 10.79
N ILE A 145 -9.10 6.28 11.90
CA ILE A 145 -7.86 6.77 12.52
C ILE A 145 -6.69 6.55 11.55
N ASP A 146 -6.55 5.32 11.03
CA ASP A 146 -5.49 4.95 10.08
C ASP A 146 -5.53 5.81 8.78
N GLU A 147 -6.73 6.28 8.35
CA GLU A 147 -6.90 7.13 7.16
C GLU A 147 -6.35 8.54 7.37
N VAL A 148 -6.40 9.05 8.61
CA VAL A 148 -5.94 10.40 8.97
C VAL A 148 -4.47 10.40 9.41
N GLU A 149 -3.98 9.27 9.86
CA GLU A 149 -2.62 9.11 10.34
C GLU A 149 -1.60 9.28 9.21
N ARG A 150 -0.76 10.31 9.34
CA ARG A 150 0.31 10.63 8.38
C ARG A 150 1.63 10.01 8.82
N ASP A 151 1.70 8.69 8.82
CA ASP A 151 2.96 8.01 9.06
C ASP A 151 3.88 8.14 7.84
N ASP A 152 5.09 8.60 8.07
CA ASP A 152 6.17 8.51 7.07
C ASP A 152 6.55 7.03 6.90
N MET A 153 6.08 6.44 5.80
CA MET A 153 6.30 5.02 5.51
C MET A 153 7.72 4.70 5.06
N VAL A 154 8.49 5.72 4.70
CA VAL A 154 9.86 5.56 4.22
C VAL A 154 10.78 6.33 5.14
N GLN A 155 11.56 5.59 5.91
CA GLN A 155 12.65 6.16 6.69
C GLN A 155 13.92 6.11 5.83
N ILE A 156 14.47 7.29 5.53
CA ILE A 156 15.74 7.40 4.83
C ILE A 156 16.86 7.13 5.85
N ILE A 157 17.59 6.05 5.66
CA ILE A 157 18.71 5.66 6.52
C ILE A 157 19.96 6.41 6.08
N ASP A 158 20.18 6.46 4.77
CA ASP A 158 21.28 7.17 4.14
C ASP A 158 20.75 8.02 2.99
N GLY A 159 21.01 9.31 3.02
CA GLY A 159 20.52 10.27 2.02
C GLY A 159 21.40 10.29 0.76
N PRO A 160 20.85 10.76 -0.37
CA PRO A 160 21.62 10.92 -1.59
C PRO A 160 22.73 11.97 -1.40
N ASN A 161 23.97 11.52 -1.46
CA ASN A 161 25.16 12.38 -1.41
C ASN A 161 25.75 12.54 -2.82
N ILE A 162 26.46 13.66 -3.04
CA ILE A 162 27.22 13.85 -4.27
C ILE A 162 28.42 12.90 -4.21
N PRO A 163 28.56 11.94 -5.14
CA PRO A 163 29.66 11.00 -5.13
C PRO A 163 30.99 11.72 -5.40
N THR A 164 31.98 11.42 -4.56
CA THR A 164 33.36 11.92 -4.72
C THR A 164 34.21 10.99 -5.57
N ASP A 165 33.82 9.71 -5.63
CA ASP A 165 34.57 8.67 -6.31
C ASP A 165 33.85 8.16 -7.56
N LEU A 166 34.64 7.90 -8.62
CA LEU A 166 34.17 7.33 -9.87
C LEU A 166 33.97 5.81 -9.70
N THR A 167 32.74 5.32 -9.90
CA THR A 167 32.42 3.89 -9.87
C THR A 167 32.82 3.14 -11.14
N LYS A 168 32.85 3.82 -12.30
CA LYS A 168 33.26 3.29 -13.63
C LYS A 168 33.94 4.41 -14.45
N PRO A 169 34.90 4.07 -15.37
CA PRO A 169 35.53 2.77 -15.53
C PRO A 169 36.51 2.45 -14.39
N ARG A 170 36.66 1.16 -14.09
CA ARG A 170 37.70 0.69 -13.13
C ARG A 170 39.08 0.85 -13.77
N ARG A 171 39.68 2.04 -13.64
CA ARG A 171 40.94 2.44 -14.30
C ARG A 171 42.05 1.43 -14.11
N GLY A 172 42.18 0.81 -12.91
CA GLY A 172 43.16 -0.22 -12.64
C GLY A 172 42.95 -1.48 -13.50
N LEU A 173 41.71 -1.93 -13.68
CA LEU A 173 41.39 -3.09 -14.50
C LEU A 173 41.62 -2.82 -15.99
N SER A 174 41.31 -1.61 -16.45
CA SER A 174 41.56 -1.18 -17.83
C SER A 174 43.06 -1.12 -18.17
N ILE A 175 43.91 -0.67 -17.23
CA ILE A 175 45.36 -0.65 -17.36
C ILE A 175 45.92 -2.09 -17.44
N VAL A 176 45.45 -2.97 -16.53
CA VAL A 176 45.89 -4.38 -16.55
C VAL A 176 45.50 -5.09 -17.84
N LEU A 177 44.25 -4.86 -18.33
CA LEU A 177 43.77 -5.42 -19.58
C LEU A 177 44.57 -4.89 -20.79
N SER A 178 44.89 -3.57 -20.83
CA SER A 178 45.70 -3.01 -21.91
C SER A 178 47.13 -3.52 -21.91
N LEU A 179 47.68 -3.91 -20.78
CA LEU A 179 48.99 -4.48 -20.64
C LEU A 179 49.09 -5.94 -21.07
N PHE A 180 47.93 -6.65 -21.02
CA PHE A 180 47.83 -8.05 -21.45
C PHE A 180 47.46 -8.21 -22.96
N PHE A 181 46.77 -7.26 -23.52
CA PHE A 181 46.22 -7.31 -24.91
C PHE A 181 46.81 -6.24 -25.86
N GLY A 182 47.65 -5.35 -25.38
CA GLY A 182 48.41 -4.39 -26.18
C GLY A 182 49.87 -4.80 -26.33
#